data_b79d2cfbd2f962eb7e11bbebbe319d26
#
_entry.id   b79d2cfbd2f962eb7e11bbebbe319d26
#
_cell.length_a   1.000
_cell.length_b   1.000
_cell.length_c   1.000
_cell.angle_alpha   90.00
_cell.angle_beta   90.00
_cell.angle_gamma   90.00
#
_symmetry.space_group_name_H-M   'P 1'
#
loop_
_entity.id
_entity.type
_entity.pdbx_description
1 polymer ?
#
loop_
_entity_poly.entity_id
_entity_poly.type
_entity_poly.pdbx_seq_one_letter_code
_entity_poly.pdbx_strand_id
1 'polypeptide(L)'
;MSSLDFGVQIEPQYGFTYTQIKEVAQAAERLGYESIWVSDHFFMTPDTVDTNCLECYTVLTALARDTRRLRLGAMVASQSYRNPALLAKMAASLDHISGGRLYFGVGAGWKEAEYRAYGYPFPGPGVRIRQLDEAIEVCRRMWTNDRASFEGKYYTVRDALSAPKPVQRPLPVWVGGTGTQTLRVAAKHADAVNFAWSQPPAFFGERLKVLERHCKKIGRDPAEIRKSAGLMVVMDETSEGVEARLEALRRRRDAEYMRYLSRQPPNVTVTPDALAELLGEYAALGVGHFILRWHYGDELRSLKLFADKVMRKL
;
A
#
# COMPACT_ATOMS: atom_id res chain seq x y z
N MET A 1 -18.47 -17.99 1.50
CA MET A 1 -17.32 -17.14 1.85
C MET A 1 -17.31 -15.98 0.88
N SER A 2 -17.10 -14.73 1.32
CA SER A 2 -16.85 -13.62 0.39
C SER A 2 -15.57 -13.91 -0.38
N SER A 3 -15.54 -13.65 -1.69
CA SER A 3 -14.34 -13.83 -2.52
C SER A 3 -13.18 -13.00 -1.94
N LEU A 4 -11.99 -13.58 -1.90
CA LEU A 4 -10.78 -12.88 -1.52
C LEU A 4 -10.30 -12.02 -2.68
N ASP A 5 -9.83 -10.81 -2.39
CA ASP A 5 -9.25 -9.91 -3.38
C ASP A 5 -7.73 -9.89 -3.27
N PHE A 6 -7.07 -9.85 -4.42
CA PHE A 6 -5.61 -9.87 -4.51
C PHE A 6 -5.08 -8.66 -5.26
N GLY A 7 -4.13 -7.99 -4.66
CA GLY A 7 -3.39 -6.89 -5.24
C GLY A 7 -1.91 -7.20 -5.41
N VAL A 8 -1.24 -6.42 -6.23
CA VAL A 8 0.20 -6.51 -6.48
C VAL A 8 0.88 -5.23 -6.01
N GLN A 9 1.98 -5.37 -5.27
CA GLN A 9 2.83 -4.23 -4.87
C GLN A 9 4.01 -4.10 -5.83
N ILE A 10 4.22 -2.88 -6.30
CA ILE A 10 5.42 -2.44 -7.02
C ILE A 10 6.22 -1.46 -6.15
N GLU A 11 7.52 -1.66 -6.13
CA GLU A 11 8.49 -0.85 -5.40
C GLU A 11 9.40 -0.11 -6.39
N PRO A 12 9.02 1.07 -6.91
CA PRO A 12 9.79 1.79 -7.95
C PRO A 12 11.26 2.00 -7.58
N GLN A 13 11.55 2.15 -6.27
CA GLN A 13 12.90 2.34 -5.75
C GLN A 13 13.85 1.16 -5.97
N TYR A 14 13.36 0.03 -6.48
CA TYR A 14 14.22 -1.11 -6.86
C TYR A 14 14.77 -1.03 -8.29
N GLY A 15 14.57 0.10 -8.97
CA GLY A 15 15.14 0.35 -10.27
C GLY A 15 14.21 0.09 -11.45
N PHE A 16 12.92 -0.06 -11.22
CA PHE A 16 11.95 -0.27 -12.28
C PHE A 16 11.95 0.87 -13.29
N THR A 17 11.93 0.52 -14.57
CA THR A 17 11.48 1.42 -15.63
C THR A 17 9.95 1.45 -15.67
N TYR A 18 9.37 2.50 -16.24
CA TYR A 18 7.92 2.55 -16.42
C TYR A 18 7.39 1.40 -17.28
N THR A 19 8.14 1.00 -18.32
CA THR A 19 7.77 -0.14 -19.18
C THR A 19 7.58 -1.42 -18.37
N GLN A 20 8.52 -1.75 -17.49
CA GLN A 20 8.42 -2.93 -16.61
C GLN A 20 7.20 -2.84 -15.66
N ILE A 21 6.97 -1.66 -15.04
CA ILE A 21 5.80 -1.44 -14.18
C ILE A 21 4.50 -1.64 -14.95
N LYS A 22 4.41 -1.09 -16.16
CA LYS A 22 3.25 -1.26 -17.06
C LYS A 22 3.01 -2.71 -17.43
N GLU A 23 4.06 -3.45 -17.80
CA GLU A 23 3.96 -4.88 -18.13
C GLU A 23 3.42 -5.70 -16.98
N VAL A 24 3.91 -5.46 -15.75
CA VAL A 24 3.43 -6.11 -14.54
C VAL A 24 1.96 -5.76 -14.28
N ALA A 25 1.57 -4.48 -14.39
CA ALA A 25 0.19 -4.03 -14.20
C ALA A 25 -0.77 -4.68 -15.19
N GLN A 26 -0.41 -4.69 -16.47
CA GLN A 26 -1.22 -5.32 -17.52
C GLN A 26 -1.30 -6.84 -17.37
N ALA A 27 -0.22 -7.49 -16.92
CA ALA A 27 -0.24 -8.92 -16.61
C ALA A 27 -1.17 -9.21 -15.43
N ALA A 28 -1.07 -8.44 -14.34
CA ALA A 28 -1.96 -8.55 -13.20
C ALA A 28 -3.43 -8.38 -13.60
N GLU A 29 -3.74 -7.38 -14.43
CA GLU A 29 -5.10 -7.15 -14.93
C GLU A 29 -5.63 -8.34 -15.75
N ARG A 30 -4.81 -8.91 -16.65
CA ARG A 30 -5.20 -10.08 -17.45
C ARG A 30 -5.42 -11.33 -16.60
N LEU A 31 -4.63 -11.48 -15.53
CA LEU A 31 -4.69 -12.62 -14.62
C LEU A 31 -5.83 -12.51 -13.59
N GLY A 32 -6.52 -11.36 -13.50
CA GLY A 32 -7.68 -11.19 -12.62
C GLY A 32 -7.35 -10.62 -11.23
N TYR A 33 -6.17 -10.04 -11.04
CA TYR A 33 -5.90 -9.28 -9.82
C TYR A 33 -6.82 -8.07 -9.73
N GLU A 34 -7.19 -7.73 -8.51
CA GLU A 34 -8.12 -6.62 -8.22
C GLU A 34 -7.42 -5.26 -8.24
N SER A 35 -6.18 -5.19 -7.75
CA SER A 35 -5.50 -3.92 -7.53
C SER A 35 -4.00 -3.97 -7.78
N ILE A 36 -3.44 -2.79 -8.08
CA ILE A 36 -2.00 -2.55 -8.11
C ILE A 36 -1.65 -1.40 -7.18
N TRP A 37 -0.57 -1.58 -6.43
CA TRP A 37 -0.10 -0.67 -5.40
C TRP A 37 1.33 -0.23 -5.68
N VAL A 38 1.61 1.04 -5.44
CA VAL A 38 2.93 1.63 -5.66
C VAL A 38 3.43 2.25 -4.36
N SER A 39 4.67 1.93 -3.96
CA SER A 39 5.27 2.58 -2.79
C SER A 39 5.62 4.04 -3.07
N ASP A 40 5.53 4.87 -2.03
CA ASP A 40 5.82 6.31 -2.08
C ASP A 40 7.22 6.58 -1.50
N HIS A 41 8.25 6.12 -2.22
CA HIS A 41 9.66 6.30 -1.88
C HIS A 41 10.38 7.15 -2.93
N PHE A 42 11.51 7.75 -2.56
CA PHE A 42 12.33 8.59 -3.44
C PHE A 42 13.62 7.88 -3.89
N PHE A 43 14.10 6.94 -3.09
CA PHE A 43 15.27 6.10 -3.40
C PHE A 43 15.25 4.82 -2.55
N MET A 44 16.03 3.82 -2.93
CA MET A 44 16.16 2.59 -2.13
C MET A 44 16.98 2.83 -0.88
N THR A 45 18.23 3.25 -1.04
CA THR A 45 19.13 3.69 0.03
C THR A 45 19.87 4.96 -0.40
N PRO A 46 20.47 5.76 0.50
CA PRO A 46 21.22 6.96 0.13
C PRO A 46 22.38 6.70 -0.84
N ASP A 47 22.87 5.47 -0.93
CA ASP A 47 24.00 5.08 -1.75
C ASP A 47 23.59 4.64 -3.18
N THR A 48 22.30 4.55 -3.48
CA THR A 48 21.75 4.07 -4.78
C THR A 48 21.60 5.21 -5.79
N VAL A 49 22.71 5.84 -6.20
CA VAL A 49 22.70 7.04 -7.04
C VAL A 49 22.20 6.81 -8.47
N ASP A 50 22.38 5.61 -9.02
CA ASP A 50 22.02 5.26 -10.40
C ASP A 50 20.78 4.37 -10.50
N THR A 51 20.03 4.22 -9.42
CA THR A 51 18.84 3.37 -9.38
C THR A 51 17.58 4.21 -9.61
N ASN A 52 16.82 3.87 -10.65
CA ASN A 52 15.54 4.53 -10.92
C ASN A 52 14.60 4.43 -9.71
N CYS A 53 13.93 5.53 -9.41
CA CYS A 53 12.82 5.56 -8.47
C CYS A 53 11.77 6.54 -8.98
N LEU A 54 10.81 6.04 -9.74
CA LEU A 54 9.74 6.87 -10.29
C LEU A 54 8.76 7.29 -9.18
N GLU A 55 8.30 8.55 -9.25
CA GLU A 55 7.40 9.13 -8.26
C GLU A 55 6.02 8.46 -8.29
N CYS A 56 5.49 8.15 -7.11
CA CYS A 56 4.33 7.30 -6.89
C CYS A 56 3.06 7.76 -7.64
N TYR A 57 2.63 9.00 -7.46
CA TYR A 57 1.39 9.51 -8.10
C TYR A 57 1.54 9.70 -9.60
N THR A 58 2.73 10.01 -10.07
CA THR A 58 3.05 10.06 -11.51
C THR A 58 2.91 8.67 -12.14
N VAL A 59 3.45 7.63 -11.50
CA VAL A 59 3.30 6.23 -11.94
C VAL A 59 1.83 5.81 -11.92
N LEU A 60 1.12 6.04 -10.81
CA LEU A 60 -0.29 5.69 -10.69
C LEU A 60 -1.16 6.37 -11.76
N THR A 61 -0.87 7.64 -12.09
CA THR A 61 -1.60 8.38 -13.14
C THR A 61 -1.36 7.77 -14.51
N ALA A 62 -0.13 7.37 -14.83
CA ALA A 62 0.18 6.69 -16.08
C ALA A 62 -0.50 5.31 -16.15
N LEU A 63 -0.45 4.52 -15.07
CA LEU A 63 -1.13 3.22 -14.99
C LEU A 63 -2.66 3.35 -15.11
N ALA A 64 -3.25 4.44 -14.65
CA ALA A 64 -4.68 4.71 -14.81
C ALA A 64 -5.10 4.74 -16.29
N ARG A 65 -4.19 5.13 -17.18
CA ARG A 65 -4.43 5.15 -18.64
C ARG A 65 -4.06 3.85 -19.32
N ASP A 66 -3.07 3.12 -18.77
CA ASP A 66 -2.56 1.88 -19.35
C ASP A 66 -3.31 0.61 -18.90
N THR A 67 -4.22 0.75 -17.93
CA THR A 67 -5.11 -0.31 -17.40
C THR A 67 -6.56 0.12 -17.48
N ARG A 68 -7.51 -0.84 -17.35
CA ARG A 68 -8.95 -0.60 -17.50
C ARG A 68 -9.76 -0.94 -16.25
N ARG A 69 -9.38 -1.97 -15.52
CA ARG A 69 -10.16 -2.54 -14.40
C ARG A 69 -9.43 -2.48 -13.06
N LEU A 70 -8.08 -2.62 -13.08
CA LEU A 70 -7.28 -2.59 -11.86
C LEU A 70 -7.56 -1.34 -11.04
N ARG A 71 -7.84 -1.51 -9.77
CA ARG A 71 -7.77 -0.42 -8.82
C ARG A 71 -6.33 -0.04 -8.57
N LEU A 72 -6.12 1.20 -8.24
CA LEU A 72 -4.81 1.83 -8.16
C LEU A 72 -4.63 2.44 -6.77
N GLY A 73 -3.53 2.14 -6.09
CA GLY A 73 -3.30 2.68 -4.76
C GLY A 73 -1.83 2.99 -4.46
N ALA A 74 -1.61 3.99 -3.62
CA ALA A 74 -0.32 4.15 -2.96
C ALA A 74 -0.26 3.24 -1.73
N MET A 75 0.84 2.51 -1.52
CA MET A 75 1.04 1.66 -0.35
C MET A 75 2.28 2.07 0.44
N VAL A 76 2.21 3.05 1.28
CA VAL A 76 1.17 4.08 1.41
C VAL A 76 1.83 5.43 1.21
N ALA A 77 1.08 6.41 0.70
CA ALA A 77 1.60 7.77 0.59
C ALA A 77 2.01 8.29 1.96
N SER A 78 3.20 8.88 2.06
CA SER A 78 3.58 9.62 3.26
C SER A 78 2.79 10.93 3.33
N GLN A 79 2.04 11.12 4.39
CA GLN A 79 1.18 12.29 4.58
C GLN A 79 1.95 13.62 4.53
N SER A 80 3.25 13.62 4.73
CA SER A 80 4.08 14.82 4.80
C SER A 80 4.95 15.07 3.57
N TYR A 81 4.98 14.17 2.58
CA TYR A 81 5.72 14.42 1.32
C TYR A 81 5.01 15.44 0.42
N ARG A 82 3.72 15.64 0.63
CA ARG A 82 2.91 16.64 -0.09
C ARG A 82 2.04 17.38 0.91
N ASN A 83 1.81 18.67 0.65
CA ASN A 83 0.78 19.40 1.40
C ASN A 83 -0.56 18.63 1.27
N PRO A 84 -1.33 18.38 2.35
CA PRO A 84 -2.53 17.56 2.29
C PRO A 84 -3.62 18.10 1.37
N ALA A 85 -3.72 19.43 1.17
CA ALA A 85 -4.65 20.00 0.19
C ALA A 85 -4.21 19.69 -1.25
N LEU A 86 -2.91 19.73 -1.54
CA LEU A 86 -2.37 19.30 -2.82
C LEU A 86 -2.57 17.79 -3.03
N LEU A 87 -2.29 16.98 -2.01
CA LEU A 87 -2.49 15.53 -2.05
C LEU A 87 -3.96 15.18 -2.34
N ALA A 88 -4.90 15.87 -1.69
CA ALA A 88 -6.33 15.73 -1.96
C ALA A 88 -6.70 16.07 -3.41
N LYS A 89 -6.10 17.13 -3.96
CA LYS A 89 -6.29 17.54 -5.35
C LYS A 89 -5.74 16.51 -6.33
N MET A 90 -4.56 15.99 -6.06
CA MET A 90 -3.93 14.92 -6.87
C MET A 90 -4.78 13.64 -6.85
N ALA A 91 -5.25 13.24 -5.68
CA ALA A 91 -6.11 12.06 -5.52
C ALA A 91 -7.44 12.20 -6.29
N ALA A 92 -8.11 13.36 -6.18
CA ALA A 92 -9.34 13.61 -6.93
C ALA A 92 -9.10 13.59 -8.45
N SER A 93 -7.98 14.15 -8.92
CA SER A 93 -7.61 14.14 -10.34
C SER A 93 -7.34 12.72 -10.82
N LEU A 94 -6.56 11.93 -10.06
CA LEU A 94 -6.27 10.53 -10.38
C LEU A 94 -7.54 9.68 -10.38
N ASP A 95 -8.47 9.92 -9.44
CA ASP A 95 -9.74 9.21 -9.40
C ASP A 95 -10.57 9.48 -10.66
N HIS A 96 -10.61 10.72 -11.15
CA HIS A 96 -11.21 11.07 -12.44
C HIS A 96 -10.51 10.39 -13.63
N ILE A 97 -9.19 10.48 -13.72
CA ILE A 97 -8.41 9.91 -14.82
C ILE A 97 -8.60 8.38 -14.89
N SER A 98 -8.71 7.73 -13.74
CA SER A 98 -8.93 6.29 -13.64
C SER A 98 -10.39 5.86 -13.82
N GLY A 99 -11.35 6.80 -13.79
CA GLY A 99 -12.78 6.48 -13.83
C GLY A 99 -13.28 5.85 -12.52
N GLY A 100 -12.80 6.33 -11.36
CA GLY A 100 -13.26 5.89 -10.05
C GLY A 100 -12.56 4.61 -9.55
N ARG A 101 -11.29 4.41 -9.90
CA ARG A 101 -10.52 3.21 -9.51
C ARG A 101 -9.46 3.47 -8.43
N LEU A 102 -9.38 4.67 -7.86
CA LEU A 102 -8.38 4.98 -6.84
C LEU A 102 -8.75 4.38 -5.48
N TYR A 103 -7.78 3.79 -4.81
CA TYR A 103 -7.72 3.59 -3.37
C TYR A 103 -6.73 4.61 -2.78
N PHE A 104 -7.21 5.50 -1.92
CA PHE A 104 -6.36 6.51 -1.30
C PHE A 104 -5.60 5.93 -0.12
N GLY A 105 -4.43 5.37 -0.37
CA GLY A 105 -3.55 4.81 0.66
C GLY A 105 -2.66 5.88 1.29
N VAL A 106 -2.67 6.00 2.62
CA VAL A 106 -1.92 7.02 3.35
C VAL A 106 -1.40 6.51 4.70
N GLY A 107 -0.24 7.01 5.11
CA GLY A 107 0.41 6.67 6.38
C GLY A 107 1.22 7.80 6.97
N ALA A 108 1.76 7.57 8.17
CA ALA A 108 2.49 8.59 8.92
C ALA A 108 3.90 8.90 8.40
N GLY A 109 4.43 8.07 7.48
CA GLY A 109 5.82 8.15 7.02
C GLY A 109 6.80 7.54 8.04
N TRP A 110 7.93 6.99 7.56
CA TRP A 110 8.87 6.29 8.42
C TRP A 110 10.34 6.42 8.01
N LYS A 111 10.64 6.62 6.73
CA LYS A 111 11.99 6.55 6.17
C LYS A 111 12.72 7.89 6.31
N GLU A 112 13.25 8.14 7.50
CA GLU A 112 13.91 9.42 7.89
C GLU A 112 14.93 9.92 6.87
N ALA A 113 15.69 9.00 6.22
CA ALA A 113 16.70 9.36 5.23
C ALA A 113 16.10 10.15 4.05
N GLU A 114 14.90 9.79 3.59
CA GLU A 114 14.21 10.51 2.51
C GLU A 114 13.74 11.90 2.95
N TYR A 115 13.20 11.99 4.16
CA TYR A 115 12.80 13.28 4.73
C TYR A 115 13.98 14.26 4.79
N ARG A 116 15.11 13.80 5.32
CA ARG A 116 16.32 14.62 5.43
C ARG A 116 16.86 15.02 4.06
N ALA A 117 16.94 14.08 3.12
CA ALA A 117 17.50 14.33 1.79
C ALA A 117 16.66 15.34 0.99
N TYR A 118 15.34 15.29 1.12
CA TYR A 118 14.40 16.17 0.40
C TYR A 118 14.00 17.42 1.20
N GLY A 119 14.61 17.67 2.37
CA GLY A 119 14.35 18.86 3.17
C GLY A 119 13.00 18.87 3.90
N TYR A 120 12.36 17.70 4.07
CA TYR A 120 11.12 17.60 4.84
C TYR A 120 11.41 17.48 6.34
N PRO A 121 10.62 18.13 7.20
CA PRO A 121 10.69 17.90 8.64
C PRO A 121 10.38 16.44 9.00
N PHE A 122 11.18 15.85 9.89
CA PHE A 122 10.95 14.52 10.43
C PHE A 122 10.75 14.55 11.95
N PRO A 123 9.59 14.99 12.42
CA PRO A 123 9.29 15.02 13.85
C PRO A 123 9.08 13.61 14.41
N GLY A 124 9.06 13.48 15.74
CA GLY A 124 8.83 12.20 16.41
C GLY A 124 7.51 11.53 15.97
N PRO A 125 7.41 10.19 16.09
CA PRO A 125 6.30 9.40 15.52
C PRO A 125 4.92 9.86 16.00
N GLY A 126 4.79 10.27 17.27
CA GLY A 126 3.53 10.79 17.79
C GLY A 126 3.06 12.08 17.13
N VAL A 127 3.99 12.94 16.67
CA VAL A 127 3.65 14.15 15.90
C VAL A 127 3.20 13.74 14.50
N ARG A 128 3.95 12.88 13.80
CA ARG A 128 3.61 12.42 12.45
C ARG A 128 2.23 11.74 12.39
N ILE A 129 1.87 10.98 13.42
CA ILE A 129 0.53 10.35 13.50
C ILE A 129 -0.58 11.40 13.72
N ARG A 130 -0.33 12.45 14.49
CA ARG A 130 -1.31 13.55 14.61
C ARG A 130 -1.42 14.36 13.31
N GLN A 131 -0.31 14.55 12.61
CA GLN A 131 -0.30 15.14 11.26
C GLN A 131 -1.09 14.27 10.28
N LEU A 132 -1.00 12.93 10.36
CA LEU A 132 -1.81 12.03 9.55
C LEU A 132 -3.31 12.19 9.83
N ASP A 133 -3.71 12.32 11.10
CA ASP A 133 -5.11 12.55 11.51
C ASP A 133 -5.66 13.83 10.84
N GLU A 134 -4.93 14.94 10.95
CA GLU A 134 -5.31 16.22 10.33
C GLU A 134 -5.26 16.17 8.79
N ALA A 135 -4.26 15.51 8.21
CA ALA A 135 -4.11 15.41 6.76
C ALA A 135 -5.31 14.68 6.11
N ILE A 136 -5.79 13.59 6.72
CA ILE A 136 -6.96 12.87 6.22
C ILE A 136 -8.21 13.77 6.34
N GLU A 137 -8.36 14.50 7.45
CA GLU A 137 -9.47 15.44 7.63
C GLU A 137 -9.46 16.54 6.57
N VAL A 138 -8.30 17.12 6.27
CA VAL A 138 -8.15 18.09 5.17
C VAL A 138 -8.58 17.46 3.84
N CYS A 139 -8.08 16.26 3.53
CA CYS A 139 -8.44 15.57 2.30
C CYS A 139 -9.95 15.35 2.19
N ARG A 140 -10.59 14.84 3.24
CA ARG A 140 -12.06 14.63 3.24
C ARG A 140 -12.82 15.92 3.00
N ARG A 141 -12.45 17.03 3.65
CA ARG A 141 -13.08 18.34 3.42
C ARG A 141 -12.89 18.84 2.00
N MET A 142 -11.70 18.67 1.43
CA MET A 142 -11.42 19.03 0.04
C MET A 142 -12.27 18.23 -0.95
N TRP A 143 -12.61 16.97 -0.64
CA TRP A 143 -13.43 16.11 -1.51
C TRP A 143 -14.93 16.34 -1.37
N THR A 144 -15.40 16.86 -0.22
CA THR A 144 -16.84 16.96 0.07
C THR A 144 -17.37 18.38 0.01
N ASN A 145 -16.60 19.38 0.45
CA ASN A 145 -17.07 20.77 0.54
C ASN A 145 -16.73 21.55 -0.72
N ASP A 146 -17.62 22.45 -1.16
CA ASP A 146 -17.37 23.35 -2.28
C ASP A 146 -16.16 24.26 -2.01
N ARG A 147 -16.11 24.79 -0.78
CA ARG A 147 -14.98 25.54 -0.22
C ARG A 147 -14.52 24.86 1.05
N ALA A 148 -13.32 24.32 1.03
CA ALA A 148 -12.76 23.60 2.16
C ALA A 148 -12.01 24.55 3.09
N SER A 149 -12.37 24.54 4.37
CA SER A 149 -11.61 25.21 5.42
C SER A 149 -11.32 24.24 6.56
N PHE A 150 -10.11 24.30 7.08
CA PHE A 150 -9.64 23.51 8.22
C PHE A 150 -8.59 24.32 8.97
N GLU A 151 -8.71 24.39 10.27
CA GLU A 151 -7.72 25.01 11.15
C GLU A 151 -7.33 23.98 12.21
N GLY A 152 -6.15 23.38 12.02
CA GLY A 152 -5.57 22.40 12.90
C GLY A 152 -4.29 22.87 13.55
N LYS A 153 -3.65 21.99 14.29
CA LYS A 153 -2.35 22.28 14.91
C LYS A 153 -1.22 22.26 13.90
N TYR A 154 -1.33 21.46 12.85
CA TYR A 154 -0.25 21.20 11.89
C TYR A 154 -0.59 21.69 10.49
N TYR A 155 -1.86 21.71 10.14
CA TYR A 155 -2.31 22.14 8.82
C TYR A 155 -3.42 23.18 8.93
N THR A 156 -3.37 24.14 8.03
CA THR A 156 -4.42 25.15 7.88
C THR A 156 -4.77 25.27 6.40
N VAL A 157 -6.05 25.20 6.09
CA VAL A 157 -6.61 25.42 4.77
C VAL A 157 -7.74 26.43 4.91
N ARG A 158 -7.79 27.44 4.02
CA ARG A 158 -8.79 28.49 4.08
C ARG A 158 -9.47 28.63 2.73
N ASP A 159 -10.77 28.38 2.71
CA ASP A 159 -11.66 28.62 1.59
C ASP A 159 -11.18 27.99 0.26
N ALA A 160 -10.50 26.85 0.35
CA ALA A 160 -9.87 26.19 -0.79
C ALA A 160 -10.89 25.56 -1.73
N LEU A 161 -10.75 25.86 -3.03
CA LEU A 161 -11.54 25.25 -4.10
C LEU A 161 -10.91 23.92 -4.53
N SER A 162 -11.71 22.87 -4.59
CA SER A 162 -11.29 21.54 -5.04
C SER A 162 -12.30 20.96 -6.04
N ALA A 163 -12.23 21.42 -7.27
CA ALA A 163 -12.89 20.80 -8.41
C ALA A 163 -11.83 20.21 -9.36
N PRO A 164 -12.06 19.01 -9.94
CA PRO A 164 -13.22 18.16 -9.72
C PRO A 164 -13.23 17.50 -8.33
N LYS A 165 -14.41 17.11 -7.85
CA LYS A 165 -14.53 16.19 -6.71
C LYS A 165 -14.21 14.76 -7.20
N PRO A 166 -13.78 13.82 -6.32
CA PRO A 166 -13.63 12.43 -6.73
C PRO A 166 -14.90 11.88 -7.42
N VAL A 167 -14.71 10.94 -8.33
CA VAL A 167 -15.80 10.16 -8.94
C VAL A 167 -16.45 9.28 -7.88
N GLN A 168 -15.62 8.62 -7.07
CA GLN A 168 -16.08 7.81 -5.94
C GLN A 168 -16.56 8.72 -4.80
N ARG A 169 -17.71 8.42 -4.23
CA ARG A 169 -18.31 9.19 -3.12
C ARG A 169 -18.87 8.24 -2.05
N PRO A 170 -18.10 7.98 -0.99
CA PRO A 170 -16.79 8.52 -0.63
C PRO A 170 -15.64 7.91 -1.43
N LEU A 171 -14.52 8.63 -1.56
CA LEU A 171 -13.24 8.07 -2.01
C LEU A 171 -12.67 7.19 -0.89
N PRO A 172 -12.41 5.88 -1.13
CA PRO A 172 -11.96 4.98 -0.07
C PRO A 172 -10.57 5.33 0.48
N VAL A 173 -10.49 5.53 1.79
CA VAL A 173 -9.25 5.84 2.53
C VAL A 173 -8.67 4.57 3.13
N TRP A 174 -7.45 4.23 2.74
CA TRP A 174 -6.68 3.11 3.28
C TRP A 174 -5.58 3.63 4.20
N VAL A 175 -5.56 3.17 5.44
CA VAL A 175 -4.52 3.56 6.40
C VAL A 175 -3.54 2.41 6.61
N GLY A 176 -2.26 2.68 6.32
CA GLY A 176 -1.18 1.70 6.52
C GLY A 176 -0.50 1.87 7.88
N GLY A 177 -0.25 0.73 8.54
CA GLY A 177 0.50 0.65 9.78
C GLY A 177 -0.20 -0.06 10.93
N THR A 178 0.61 -0.59 11.85
CA THR A 178 0.17 -1.48 12.95
C THR A 178 0.25 -0.83 14.34
N GLY A 179 0.83 0.37 14.44
CA GLY A 179 1.01 1.07 15.71
C GLY A 179 -0.32 1.45 16.38
N THR A 180 -0.41 1.35 17.68
CA THR A 180 -1.66 1.62 18.45
C THR A 180 -2.26 2.99 18.12
N GLN A 181 -1.45 4.04 18.00
CA GLN A 181 -1.94 5.38 17.66
C GLN A 181 -2.35 5.50 16.19
N THR A 182 -1.66 4.79 15.28
CA THR A 182 -2.06 4.70 13.86
C THR A 182 -3.41 4.01 13.74
N LEU A 183 -3.64 2.94 14.50
CA LEU A 183 -4.93 2.24 14.53
C LEU A 183 -6.06 3.10 15.12
N ARG A 184 -5.75 4.04 16.01
CA ARG A 184 -6.72 5.05 16.46
C ARG A 184 -7.14 5.98 15.31
N VAL A 185 -6.19 6.42 14.51
CA VAL A 185 -6.47 7.23 13.31
C VAL A 185 -7.27 6.41 12.29
N ALA A 186 -6.89 5.15 12.09
CA ALA A 186 -7.62 4.24 11.21
C ALA A 186 -9.08 4.02 11.67
N ALA A 187 -9.31 3.78 12.96
CA ALA A 187 -10.66 3.64 13.51
C ALA A 187 -11.53 4.87 13.22
N LYS A 188 -10.95 6.08 13.22
CA LYS A 188 -11.66 7.33 12.97
C LYS A 188 -11.94 7.54 11.47
N HIS A 189 -10.99 7.23 10.60
CA HIS A 189 -11.01 7.70 9.21
C HIS A 189 -11.03 6.61 8.15
N ALA A 190 -10.49 5.40 8.43
CA ALA A 190 -10.22 4.45 7.37
C ALA A 190 -11.45 3.69 6.90
N ASP A 191 -11.54 3.48 5.58
CA ASP A 191 -12.44 2.52 4.96
C ASP A 191 -11.75 1.15 4.85
N ALA A 192 -10.39 1.13 4.88
CA ALA A 192 -9.59 -0.08 4.99
C ALA A 192 -8.30 0.15 5.79
N VAL A 193 -7.79 -0.92 6.40
CA VAL A 193 -6.46 -0.95 7.03
C VAL A 193 -5.56 -1.95 6.29
N ASN A 194 -4.28 -1.60 6.16
CA ASN A 194 -3.29 -2.53 5.66
C ASN A 194 -2.17 -2.75 6.70
N PHE A 195 -1.89 -4.02 6.99
CA PHE A 195 -0.77 -4.42 7.82
C PHE A 195 0.27 -5.12 6.95
N ALA A 196 1.39 -4.48 6.76
CA ALA A 196 2.53 -4.94 5.97
C ALA A 196 3.76 -5.02 6.88
N TRP A 197 4.76 -5.81 6.59
CA TRP A 197 4.86 -6.86 5.58
C TRP A 197 5.01 -8.19 6.31
N SER A 198 4.33 -9.25 5.79
CA SER A 198 4.50 -10.63 6.27
C SER A 198 4.39 -10.81 7.79
N GLN A 199 3.56 -10.00 8.43
CA GLN A 199 3.29 -10.17 9.87
C GLN A 199 2.50 -11.46 10.08
N PRO A 200 2.90 -12.33 11.03
CA PRO A 200 2.21 -13.61 11.23
C PRO A 200 0.74 -13.42 11.63
N PRO A 201 -0.16 -14.38 11.31
CA PRO A 201 -1.59 -14.30 11.64
C PRO A 201 -1.87 -13.97 13.10
N ALA A 202 -1.10 -14.54 14.04
CA ALA A 202 -1.25 -14.24 15.47
C ALA A 202 -1.04 -12.75 15.80
N PHE A 203 0.02 -12.13 15.26
CA PHE A 203 0.26 -10.69 15.41
C PHE A 203 -0.86 -9.87 14.76
N PHE A 204 -1.30 -10.30 13.57
CA PHE A 204 -2.39 -9.64 12.86
C PHE A 204 -3.66 -9.61 13.73
N GLY A 205 -4.05 -10.76 14.30
CA GLY A 205 -5.19 -10.86 15.21
C GLY A 205 -5.08 -9.93 16.43
N GLU A 206 -3.91 -9.83 17.04
CA GLU A 206 -3.67 -8.90 18.15
C GLU A 206 -3.85 -7.41 17.73
N ARG A 207 -3.42 -7.06 16.53
CA ARG A 207 -3.61 -5.69 16.02
C ARG A 207 -5.06 -5.39 15.67
N LEU A 208 -5.81 -6.37 15.17
CA LEU A 208 -7.25 -6.22 14.95
C LEU A 208 -8.00 -5.95 16.26
N LYS A 209 -7.68 -6.66 17.36
CA LYS A 209 -8.25 -6.37 18.67
C LYS A 209 -7.98 -4.93 19.15
N VAL A 210 -6.82 -4.36 18.79
CA VAL A 210 -6.52 -2.95 19.08
C VAL A 210 -7.40 -2.02 18.25
N LEU A 211 -7.58 -2.29 16.96
CA LEU A 211 -8.47 -1.54 16.09
C LEU A 211 -9.92 -1.56 16.61
N GLU A 212 -10.42 -2.74 16.93
CA GLU A 212 -11.77 -2.93 17.50
C GLU A 212 -12.01 -2.11 18.77
N ARG A 213 -11.02 -2.11 19.69
CA ARG A 213 -11.11 -1.26 20.90
C ARG A 213 -11.21 0.22 20.58
N HIS A 214 -10.49 0.70 19.54
CA HIS A 214 -10.59 2.09 19.13
C HIS A 214 -11.93 2.39 18.44
N CYS A 215 -12.43 1.50 17.59
CA CYS A 215 -13.75 1.62 16.98
C CYS A 215 -14.85 1.68 18.04
N LYS A 216 -14.83 0.76 19.02
CA LYS A 216 -15.79 0.73 20.13
C LYS A 216 -15.82 2.04 20.92
N LYS A 217 -14.67 2.67 21.15
CA LYS A 217 -14.58 3.95 21.89
C LYS A 217 -15.30 5.11 21.18
N ILE A 218 -15.46 5.04 19.88
CA ILE A 218 -16.10 6.09 19.07
C ILE A 218 -17.46 5.66 18.50
N GLY A 219 -17.98 4.48 18.92
CA GLY A 219 -19.27 3.98 18.46
C GLY A 219 -19.29 3.52 17.00
N ARG A 220 -18.15 3.14 16.43
CA ARG A 220 -18.03 2.65 15.06
C ARG A 220 -17.98 1.13 15.02
N ASP A 221 -18.70 0.52 14.06
CA ASP A 221 -18.59 -0.92 13.82
C ASP A 221 -17.23 -1.23 13.13
N PRO A 222 -16.35 -2.08 13.72
CA PRO A 222 -15.10 -2.48 13.11
C PRO A 222 -15.29 -3.31 11.81
N ALA A 223 -16.48 -3.86 11.58
CA ALA A 223 -16.80 -4.57 10.34
C ALA A 223 -16.86 -3.64 9.11
N GLU A 224 -17.13 -2.35 9.31
CA GLU A 224 -17.07 -1.34 8.24
C GLU A 224 -15.67 -1.12 7.68
N ILE A 225 -14.63 -1.54 8.41
CA ILE A 225 -13.24 -1.35 7.99
C ILE A 225 -12.74 -2.64 7.36
N ARG A 226 -12.45 -2.59 6.05
CA ARG A 226 -11.83 -3.71 5.33
C ARG A 226 -10.44 -4.00 5.87
N LYS A 227 -10.10 -5.28 6.06
CA LYS A 227 -8.80 -5.74 6.55
C LYS A 227 -7.98 -6.24 5.37
N SER A 228 -6.75 -5.75 5.27
CA SER A 228 -5.80 -6.12 4.23
C SER A 228 -4.45 -6.51 4.82
N ALA A 229 -3.84 -7.57 4.29
CA ALA A 229 -2.50 -8.02 4.64
C ALA A 229 -1.54 -7.83 3.47
N GLY A 230 -0.36 -7.25 3.75
CA GLY A 230 0.75 -7.17 2.79
C GLY A 230 1.75 -8.30 3.04
N LEU A 231 2.04 -9.11 2.02
CA LEU A 231 2.96 -10.25 2.10
C LEU A 231 4.08 -10.13 1.08
N MET A 232 5.31 -10.35 1.53
CA MET A 232 6.47 -10.53 0.67
C MET A 232 6.63 -12.02 0.40
N VAL A 233 6.50 -12.45 -0.85
CA VAL A 233 6.38 -13.87 -1.19
C VAL A 233 7.52 -14.33 -2.10
N VAL A 234 8.13 -15.45 -1.73
CA VAL A 234 8.96 -16.27 -2.62
C VAL A 234 8.25 -17.61 -2.79
N MET A 235 7.82 -17.92 -4.00
CA MET A 235 7.01 -19.10 -4.27
C MET A 235 7.53 -19.87 -5.48
N ASP A 236 7.52 -21.20 -5.38
CA ASP A 236 7.69 -22.12 -6.50
C ASP A 236 6.79 -23.35 -6.34
N GLU A 237 6.64 -24.15 -7.40
CA GLU A 237 5.73 -25.30 -7.39
C GLU A 237 6.17 -26.39 -6.40
N THR A 238 7.48 -26.49 -6.12
CA THR A 238 8.04 -27.47 -5.19
C THR A 238 8.94 -26.81 -4.14
N SER A 239 9.20 -27.50 -3.05
CA SER A 239 10.12 -27.04 -2.01
C SER A 239 11.54 -26.85 -2.54
N GLU A 240 12.01 -27.75 -3.40
CA GLU A 240 13.32 -27.63 -4.07
C GLU A 240 13.37 -26.39 -4.97
N GLY A 241 12.29 -26.09 -5.67
CA GLY A 241 12.14 -24.88 -6.49
C GLY A 241 12.20 -23.61 -5.64
N VAL A 242 11.56 -23.60 -4.47
CA VAL A 242 11.63 -22.49 -3.50
C VAL A 242 13.06 -22.27 -3.02
N GLU A 243 13.77 -23.34 -2.61
CA GLU A 243 15.17 -23.22 -2.19
C GLU A 243 16.09 -22.72 -3.32
N ALA A 244 15.90 -23.23 -4.54
CA ALA A 244 16.66 -22.77 -5.71
C ALA A 244 16.45 -21.27 -5.98
N ARG A 245 15.22 -20.75 -5.78
CA ARG A 245 14.92 -19.32 -5.90
C ARG A 245 15.57 -18.49 -4.82
N LEU A 246 15.51 -18.94 -3.58
CA LEU A 246 16.18 -18.27 -2.46
C LEU A 246 17.69 -18.20 -2.71
N GLU A 247 18.29 -19.29 -3.20
CA GLU A 247 19.72 -19.30 -3.54
C GLU A 247 20.03 -18.37 -4.71
N ALA A 248 19.19 -18.31 -5.74
CA ALA A 248 19.34 -17.36 -6.85
C ALA A 248 19.25 -15.91 -6.37
N LEU A 249 18.35 -15.60 -5.43
CA LEU A 249 18.26 -14.28 -4.80
C LEU A 249 19.53 -13.95 -4.00
N ARG A 250 20.06 -14.90 -3.22
CA ARG A 250 21.31 -14.72 -2.45
C ARG A 250 22.52 -14.45 -3.35
N ARG A 251 22.54 -15.03 -4.55
CA ARG A 251 23.61 -14.86 -5.55
C ARG A 251 23.52 -13.57 -6.36
N ARG A 252 22.45 -12.81 -6.25
CA ARG A 252 22.35 -11.52 -6.94
C ARG A 252 23.49 -10.62 -6.50
N ARG A 253 24.21 -10.06 -7.50
CA ARG A 253 25.34 -9.15 -7.27
C ARG A 253 24.94 -7.76 -6.81
N ASP A 254 23.65 -7.50 -6.75
CA ASP A 254 23.09 -6.24 -6.26
C ASP A 254 23.17 -6.21 -4.71
N ALA A 255 24.37 -5.88 -4.21
CA ALA A 255 24.67 -5.87 -2.78
C ALA A 255 23.78 -4.90 -2.00
N GLU A 256 23.33 -3.80 -2.63
CA GLU A 256 22.48 -2.81 -1.98
C GLU A 256 21.04 -3.30 -1.85
N TYR A 257 20.49 -3.90 -2.89
CA TYR A 257 19.19 -4.55 -2.85
C TYR A 257 19.16 -5.66 -1.79
N MET A 258 20.18 -6.51 -1.75
CA MET A 258 20.29 -7.57 -0.74
C MET A 258 20.46 -7.02 0.69
N ARG A 259 21.23 -5.94 0.86
CA ARG A 259 21.37 -5.26 2.16
C ARG A 259 20.04 -4.61 2.59
N TYR A 260 19.30 -4.05 1.65
CA TYR A 260 17.96 -3.52 1.93
C TYR A 260 17.00 -4.65 2.34
N LEU A 261 16.98 -5.76 1.60
CA LEU A 261 16.13 -6.91 1.89
C LEU A 261 16.42 -7.55 3.27
N SER A 262 17.68 -7.61 3.67
CA SER A 262 18.06 -8.17 4.98
C SER A 262 17.48 -7.40 6.18
N ARG A 263 17.04 -6.17 5.95
CA ARG A 263 16.39 -5.31 6.96
C ARG A 263 14.86 -5.37 6.91
N GLN A 264 14.31 -6.06 5.92
CA GLN A 264 12.86 -6.24 5.78
C GLN A 264 12.36 -7.45 6.60
N PRO A 265 11.06 -7.52 6.90
CA PRO A 265 10.48 -8.73 7.47
C PRO A 265 10.78 -9.97 6.63
N PRO A 266 10.81 -11.17 7.24
CA PRO A 266 11.07 -12.38 6.52
C PRO A 266 10.06 -12.58 5.38
N ASN A 267 10.54 -13.09 4.25
CA ASN A 267 9.67 -13.49 3.17
C ASN A 267 8.80 -14.68 3.60
N VAL A 268 7.59 -14.73 3.09
CA VAL A 268 6.81 -15.96 3.06
C VAL A 268 7.40 -16.84 1.94
N THR A 269 8.11 -17.89 2.31
CA THR A 269 8.80 -18.82 1.39
C THR A 269 8.04 -20.13 1.36
N VAL A 270 7.28 -20.37 0.28
CA VAL A 270 6.24 -21.39 0.30
C VAL A 270 5.96 -21.99 -1.08
N THR A 271 5.40 -23.20 -1.07
CA THR A 271 4.69 -23.77 -2.21
C THR A 271 3.29 -23.16 -2.34
N PRO A 272 2.60 -23.28 -3.50
CA PRO A 272 1.24 -22.78 -3.68
C PRO A 272 0.24 -23.28 -2.64
N ASP A 273 0.31 -24.55 -2.26
CA ASP A 273 -0.63 -25.12 -1.29
C ASP A 273 -0.39 -24.55 0.11
N ALA A 274 0.86 -24.46 0.56
CA ALA A 274 1.19 -23.83 1.84
C ALA A 274 0.83 -22.33 1.87
N LEU A 275 0.94 -21.63 0.74
CA LEU A 275 0.48 -20.24 0.67
C LEU A 275 -1.06 -20.17 0.78
N ALA A 276 -1.80 -21.06 0.12
CA ALA A 276 -3.26 -21.09 0.22
C ALA A 276 -3.73 -21.34 1.66
N GLU A 277 -3.07 -22.27 2.38
CA GLU A 277 -3.33 -22.51 3.80
C GLU A 277 -3.09 -21.25 4.65
N LEU A 278 -1.94 -20.60 4.48
CA LEU A 278 -1.61 -19.37 5.19
C LEU A 278 -2.62 -18.25 4.91
N LEU A 279 -3.04 -18.07 3.65
CA LEU A 279 -4.07 -17.09 3.29
C LEU A 279 -5.40 -17.42 3.96
N GLY A 280 -5.73 -18.72 4.10
CA GLY A 280 -6.89 -19.19 4.86
C GLY A 280 -6.84 -18.81 6.34
N GLU A 281 -5.68 -18.88 7.00
CA GLU A 281 -5.51 -18.43 8.38
C GLU A 281 -5.80 -16.92 8.55
N TYR A 282 -5.30 -16.08 7.63
CA TYR A 282 -5.64 -14.65 7.63
C TYR A 282 -7.12 -14.41 7.34
N ALA A 283 -7.69 -15.15 6.38
CA ALA A 283 -9.11 -15.02 6.05
C ALA A 283 -10.02 -15.36 7.23
N ALA A 284 -9.64 -16.35 8.06
CA ALA A 284 -10.33 -16.67 9.31
C ALA A 284 -10.32 -15.53 10.34
N LEU A 285 -9.35 -14.59 10.24
CA LEU A 285 -9.31 -13.36 11.02
C LEU A 285 -10.10 -12.20 10.38
N GLY A 286 -10.78 -12.45 9.26
CA GLY A 286 -11.57 -11.46 8.54
C GLY A 286 -10.76 -10.63 7.53
N VAL A 287 -9.54 -11.05 7.16
CA VAL A 287 -8.78 -10.43 6.07
C VAL A 287 -9.44 -10.80 4.74
N GLY A 288 -9.87 -9.80 3.99
CA GLY A 288 -10.53 -9.97 2.69
C GLY A 288 -9.71 -9.47 1.51
N HIS A 289 -8.53 -8.91 1.76
CA HIS A 289 -7.67 -8.38 0.70
C HIS A 289 -6.20 -8.66 1.00
N PHE A 290 -5.47 -9.18 0.02
CA PHE A 290 -4.05 -9.48 0.13
C PHE A 290 -3.26 -8.70 -0.90
N ILE A 291 -2.22 -7.97 -0.46
CA ILE A 291 -1.30 -7.25 -1.34
C ILE A 291 0.00 -8.03 -1.38
N LEU A 292 0.30 -8.60 -2.55
CA LEU A 292 1.45 -9.48 -2.73
C LEU A 292 2.61 -8.70 -3.34
N ARG A 293 3.76 -8.76 -2.68
CA ARG A 293 5.01 -8.21 -3.17
C ARG A 293 5.94 -9.34 -3.59
N TRP A 294 6.31 -9.33 -4.84
CA TRP A 294 7.26 -10.27 -5.44
C TRP A 294 8.67 -9.67 -5.43
N HIS A 295 9.68 -10.49 -5.60
CA HIS A 295 11.04 -9.98 -5.76
C HIS A 295 11.23 -9.31 -7.11
N TYR A 296 12.00 -8.21 -7.11
CA TYR A 296 12.32 -7.47 -8.32
C TYR A 296 12.93 -8.36 -9.40
N GLY A 297 12.34 -8.32 -10.59
CA GLY A 297 12.73 -9.13 -11.76
C GLY A 297 12.09 -10.53 -11.81
N ASP A 298 11.17 -10.85 -10.88
CA ASP A 298 10.46 -12.14 -10.81
C ASP A 298 8.94 -12.00 -10.86
N GLU A 299 8.45 -10.77 -11.01
CA GLU A 299 7.04 -10.45 -10.84
C GLU A 299 6.15 -11.21 -11.82
N LEU A 300 6.46 -11.19 -13.11
CA LEU A 300 5.59 -11.78 -14.15
C LEU A 300 5.39 -13.28 -13.97
N ARG A 301 6.46 -14.01 -13.64
CA ARG A 301 6.38 -15.44 -13.38
C ARG A 301 5.57 -15.71 -12.11
N SER A 302 5.87 -14.99 -11.04
CA SER A 302 5.22 -15.16 -9.75
C SER A 302 3.74 -14.83 -9.79
N LEU A 303 3.36 -13.75 -10.49
CA LEU A 303 1.95 -13.40 -10.75
C LEU A 303 1.20 -14.55 -11.42
N LYS A 304 1.79 -15.11 -12.50
CA LYS A 304 1.16 -16.22 -13.23
C LYS A 304 1.03 -17.45 -12.37
N LEU A 305 2.09 -17.85 -11.68
CA LEU A 305 2.08 -19.03 -10.81
C LEU A 305 1.03 -18.91 -9.70
N PHE A 306 0.96 -17.73 -9.04
CA PHE A 306 -0.04 -17.47 -8.01
C PHE A 306 -1.48 -17.52 -8.58
N ALA A 307 -1.71 -16.87 -9.71
CA ALA A 307 -3.05 -16.87 -10.34
C ALA A 307 -3.50 -18.28 -10.71
N ASP A 308 -2.60 -19.08 -11.29
CA ASP A 308 -2.94 -20.42 -11.78
C ASP A 308 -3.09 -21.46 -10.63
N LYS A 309 -2.30 -21.35 -9.57
CA LYS A 309 -2.18 -22.39 -8.54
C LYS A 309 -2.85 -22.04 -7.20
N VAL A 310 -3.03 -20.76 -6.90
CA VAL A 310 -3.57 -20.30 -5.60
C VAL A 310 -4.88 -19.55 -5.79
N MET A 311 -4.88 -18.45 -6.55
CA MET A 311 -6.03 -17.56 -6.67
C MET A 311 -7.31 -18.27 -7.14
N ARG A 312 -7.20 -19.26 -8.05
CA ARG A 312 -8.36 -20.02 -8.57
C ARG A 312 -8.93 -21.03 -7.57
N LYS A 313 -8.22 -21.33 -6.48
CA LYS A 313 -8.65 -22.28 -5.44
C LYS A 313 -9.37 -21.60 -4.28
N LEU A 314 -9.21 -20.28 -4.12
CA LEU A 314 -9.73 -19.47 -3.03
C LEU A 314 -10.90 -18.59 -3.48
#